data_2bec3a516efbfc0c41537bcf8d4594fe
#
_entry.id   2bec3a516efbfc0c41537bcf8d4594fe
#
_cell.length_a   1.000
_cell.length_b   1.000
_cell.length_c   1.000
_cell.angle_alpha   90.00
_cell.angle_beta   90.00
_cell.angle_gamma   90.00
#
_symmetry.space_group_name_H-M   'P 1'
#
loop_
_entity.id
_entity.type
_entity.pdbx_description
1 polymer ?
#
loop_
_entity_poly.entity_id
_entity_poly.type
_entity_poly.pdbx_seq_one_letter_code
_entity_poly.pdbx_strand_id
1 'polypeptide(L)'
;QLFAIVSMLMIIPSVVAFVENDYFVARTFLYSCFAGIIVYALIAIALSNITKVQNNFEKLISFILSYLFLPMLMAVPLFLSLDSVRFQDSWLQMVSAFTTTGFNLIDLNTSSTGSALQLWLLMGSWLGGLFFWICAISILLPLNISRFEIGAADLSDGTSVKRNEPINPIINCARQLIPIYIIITVGLWLLLTLAGVSGFKALLVAMSVISTSGFEPIKYEVGNLFLIEAIIFLFFVFALSKSLFSREINEFQKRKIYNDPEIRLAVIIVFSVTGLFCANSIFKSILENAPLDFVILFKNLWGIFFTVTSYLITM
;
A
#
# COMPACT_ATOMS: atom_id res chain seq x y z
N GLN A 1 2.82 12.56 -16.66
CA GLN A 1 2.13 11.26 -16.85
C GLN A 1 1.42 10.80 -15.58
N LEU A 2 2.05 10.81 -14.39
CA LEU A 2 1.41 10.39 -13.12
C LEU A 2 0.17 11.22 -12.79
N PHE A 3 0.20 12.54 -13.01
CA PHE A 3 -0.98 13.40 -12.82
C PHE A 3 -2.18 12.95 -13.66
N ALA A 4 -1.95 12.59 -14.94
CA ALA A 4 -3.02 12.09 -15.80
C ALA A 4 -3.60 10.76 -15.31
N ILE A 5 -2.73 9.83 -14.87
CA ILE A 5 -3.15 8.54 -14.35
C ILE A 5 -4.02 8.72 -13.10
N VAL A 6 -3.56 9.53 -12.13
CA VAL A 6 -4.31 9.81 -10.90
C VAL A 6 -5.65 10.49 -11.21
N SER A 7 -5.66 11.45 -12.14
CA SER A 7 -6.90 12.13 -12.56
C SER A 7 -7.90 11.15 -13.18
N MET A 8 -7.46 10.25 -14.07
CA MET A 8 -8.33 9.24 -14.65
C MET A 8 -8.88 8.25 -13.62
N LEU A 9 -8.08 7.91 -12.60
CA LEU A 9 -8.53 7.01 -11.55
C LEU A 9 -9.63 7.61 -10.65
N MET A 10 -9.81 8.94 -10.64
CA MET A 10 -10.94 9.60 -9.96
C MET A 10 -12.31 9.21 -10.54
N ILE A 11 -12.35 8.65 -11.75
CA ILE A 11 -13.58 8.14 -12.35
C ILE A 11 -14.16 6.96 -11.54
N ILE A 12 -13.29 6.13 -10.96
CA ILE A 12 -13.74 4.94 -10.21
C ILE A 12 -14.59 5.32 -8.99
N PRO A 13 -14.11 6.16 -8.04
CA PRO A 13 -14.95 6.59 -6.93
C PRO A 13 -16.17 7.43 -7.37
N SER A 14 -16.08 8.15 -8.49
CA SER A 14 -17.23 8.85 -9.06
C SER A 14 -18.36 7.87 -9.46
N VAL A 15 -18.01 6.75 -10.09
CA VAL A 15 -18.99 5.72 -10.46
C VAL A 15 -19.58 5.07 -9.21
N VAL A 16 -18.77 4.79 -8.18
CA VAL A 16 -19.28 4.23 -6.93
C VAL A 16 -20.26 5.19 -6.25
N ALA A 17 -19.91 6.47 -6.12
CA ALA A 17 -20.80 7.48 -5.57
C ALA A 17 -22.11 7.61 -6.37
N PHE A 18 -22.05 7.51 -7.71
CA PHE A 18 -23.22 7.54 -8.57
C PHE A 18 -24.16 6.34 -8.31
N VAL A 19 -23.60 5.14 -8.14
CA VAL A 19 -24.37 3.92 -7.83
C VAL A 19 -25.04 4.01 -6.45
N GLU A 20 -24.38 4.69 -5.49
CA GLU A 20 -24.90 4.94 -4.13
C GLU A 20 -25.93 6.11 -4.10
N ASN A 21 -26.24 6.74 -5.25
CA ASN A 21 -27.10 7.91 -5.39
C ASN A 21 -26.54 9.19 -4.70
N ASP A 22 -25.25 9.21 -4.37
CA ASP A 22 -24.58 10.42 -3.90
C ASP A 22 -24.06 11.24 -5.09
N TYR A 23 -24.99 11.95 -5.73
CA TYR A 23 -24.71 12.74 -6.93
C TYR A 23 -23.79 13.93 -6.66
N PHE A 24 -23.73 14.42 -5.43
CA PHE A 24 -22.84 15.52 -5.07
C PHE A 24 -21.38 15.06 -5.11
N VAL A 25 -21.06 13.98 -4.41
CA VAL A 25 -19.72 13.37 -4.41
C VAL A 25 -19.32 12.90 -5.81
N ALA A 26 -20.25 12.26 -6.55
CA ALA A 26 -19.98 11.81 -7.92
C ALA A 26 -19.53 12.95 -8.84
N ARG A 27 -20.25 14.09 -8.82
CA ARG A 27 -19.89 15.29 -9.60
C ARG A 27 -18.57 15.92 -9.14
N THR A 28 -18.33 15.94 -7.85
CA THR A 28 -17.08 16.48 -7.28
C THR A 28 -15.86 15.71 -7.81
N PHE A 29 -15.93 14.37 -7.83
CA PHE A 29 -14.86 13.56 -8.41
C PHE A 29 -14.70 13.77 -9.92
N LEU A 30 -15.79 13.90 -10.68
CA LEU A 30 -15.73 14.19 -12.12
C LEU A 30 -15.08 15.54 -12.40
N TYR A 31 -15.48 16.60 -11.69
CA TYR A 31 -14.88 17.91 -11.87
C TYR A 31 -13.41 17.93 -11.49
N SER A 32 -13.03 17.24 -10.42
CA SER A 32 -11.63 17.07 -10.02
C SER A 32 -10.82 16.30 -11.06
N CYS A 33 -11.40 15.27 -11.69
CA CYS A 33 -10.79 14.55 -12.80
C CYS A 33 -10.49 15.47 -13.97
N PHE A 34 -11.47 16.24 -14.44
CA PHE A 34 -11.28 17.18 -15.55
C PHE A 34 -10.26 18.27 -15.21
N ALA A 35 -10.34 18.85 -13.99
CA ALA A 35 -9.37 19.85 -13.54
C ALA A 35 -7.94 19.26 -13.52
N GLY A 36 -7.77 18.04 -13.04
CA GLY A 36 -6.47 17.36 -13.01
C GLY A 36 -5.91 17.07 -14.43
N ILE A 37 -6.77 16.69 -15.37
CA ILE A 37 -6.38 16.50 -16.78
C ILE A 37 -5.96 17.83 -17.40
N ILE A 38 -6.66 18.92 -17.13
CA ILE A 38 -6.29 20.26 -17.62
C ILE A 38 -4.93 20.67 -17.06
N VAL A 39 -4.72 20.51 -15.73
CA VAL A 39 -3.43 20.81 -15.11
C VAL A 39 -2.31 19.99 -15.74
N TYR A 40 -2.55 18.68 -15.95
CA TYR A 40 -1.58 17.84 -16.67
C TYR A 40 -1.28 18.35 -18.07
N ALA A 41 -2.29 18.73 -18.85
CA ALA A 41 -2.10 19.24 -20.21
C ALA A 41 -1.29 20.53 -20.22
N LEU A 42 -1.56 21.46 -19.31
CA LEU A 42 -0.80 22.71 -19.13
C LEU A 42 0.68 22.42 -18.81
N ILE A 43 0.94 21.50 -17.87
CA ILE A 43 2.31 21.08 -17.50
C ILE A 43 2.99 20.42 -18.71
N ALA A 44 2.30 19.55 -19.44
CA ALA A 44 2.85 18.86 -20.61
C ALA A 44 3.22 19.84 -21.74
N ILE A 45 2.40 20.85 -21.99
CA ILE A 45 2.68 21.92 -22.95
C ILE A 45 3.87 22.76 -22.49
N ALA A 46 3.90 23.16 -21.22
CA ALA A 46 4.99 23.98 -20.68
C ALA A 46 6.36 23.27 -20.75
N LEU A 47 6.35 21.94 -20.59
CA LEU A 47 7.58 21.12 -20.62
C LEU A 47 7.91 20.54 -22.00
N SER A 48 7.13 20.79 -23.04
CA SER A 48 7.29 20.18 -24.36
C SER A 48 8.63 20.50 -25.04
N ASN A 49 9.18 21.69 -24.78
CA ASN A 49 10.42 22.17 -25.41
C ASN A 49 11.69 21.89 -24.58
N ILE A 50 11.58 21.24 -23.43
CA ILE A 50 12.74 20.94 -22.59
C ILE A 50 13.38 19.64 -23.05
N THR A 51 14.64 19.72 -23.50
CA THR A 51 15.45 18.55 -23.84
C THR A 51 15.78 17.76 -22.57
N LYS A 52 15.31 16.51 -22.51
CA LYS A 52 15.46 15.65 -21.33
C LYS A 52 16.89 15.13 -21.21
N VAL A 53 17.73 15.79 -20.47
CA VAL A 53 18.95 15.18 -19.92
C VAL A 53 18.54 14.42 -18.66
N GLN A 54 18.53 13.10 -18.71
CA GLN A 54 18.08 12.28 -17.57
C GLN A 54 19.25 11.99 -16.62
N ASN A 55 19.56 12.92 -15.71
CA ASN A 55 20.46 12.69 -14.60
C ASN A 55 19.74 11.93 -13.49
N ASN A 56 20.46 11.02 -12.78
CA ASN A 56 19.89 10.28 -11.66
C ASN A 56 19.41 11.20 -10.54
N PHE A 57 20.05 12.36 -10.36
CA PHE A 57 19.67 13.38 -9.39
C PHE A 57 18.29 14.02 -9.72
N GLU A 58 18.03 14.30 -10.99
CA GLU A 58 16.73 14.83 -11.46
C GLU A 58 15.59 13.83 -11.22
N LYS A 59 15.88 12.53 -11.41
CA LYS A 59 14.90 11.46 -11.12
C LYS A 59 14.56 11.42 -9.63
N LEU A 60 15.57 11.56 -8.76
CA LEU A 60 15.36 11.59 -7.31
C LEU A 60 14.52 12.80 -6.88
N ILE A 61 14.84 13.99 -7.40
CA ILE A 61 14.03 15.19 -7.14
C ILE A 61 12.60 15.01 -7.64
N SER A 62 12.41 14.48 -8.85
CA SER A 62 11.07 14.23 -9.39
C SER A 62 10.28 13.24 -8.54
N PHE A 63 10.95 12.25 -7.95
CA PHE A 63 10.36 11.32 -7.01
C PHE A 63 9.86 12.02 -5.74
N ILE A 64 10.72 12.82 -5.10
CA ILE A 64 10.36 13.59 -3.89
C ILE A 64 9.20 14.56 -4.18
N LEU A 65 9.29 15.31 -5.29
CA LEU A 65 8.23 16.24 -5.70
C LEU A 65 6.90 15.52 -5.97
N SER A 66 6.94 14.28 -6.48
CA SER A 66 5.73 13.50 -6.70
C SER A 66 5.00 13.20 -5.39
N TYR A 67 5.73 12.90 -4.29
CA TYR A 67 5.13 12.69 -2.96
C TYR A 67 4.49 13.94 -2.36
N LEU A 68 4.87 15.13 -2.83
CA LEU A 68 4.29 16.38 -2.38
C LEU A 68 3.08 16.79 -3.23
N PHE A 69 3.21 16.73 -4.55
CA PHE A 69 2.22 17.27 -5.48
C PHE A 69 1.10 16.30 -5.86
N LEU A 70 1.35 14.98 -5.93
CA LEU A 70 0.28 14.03 -6.22
C LEU A 70 -0.78 13.99 -5.12
N PRO A 71 -0.43 13.91 -3.82
CA PRO A 71 -1.43 13.99 -2.76
C PRO A 71 -2.20 15.31 -2.75
N MET A 72 -1.59 16.42 -3.17
CA MET A 72 -2.26 17.71 -3.28
C MET A 72 -3.40 17.67 -4.32
N LEU A 73 -3.16 17.04 -5.47
CA LEU A 73 -4.19 16.79 -6.47
C LEU A 73 -5.29 15.86 -5.94
N MET A 74 -4.88 14.78 -5.23
CA MET A 74 -5.79 13.79 -4.67
C MET A 74 -6.66 14.35 -3.53
N ALA A 75 -6.20 15.40 -2.84
CA ALA A 75 -6.93 16.06 -1.76
C ALA A 75 -8.11 16.89 -2.27
N VAL A 76 -8.09 17.33 -3.52
CA VAL A 76 -9.14 18.21 -4.07
C VAL A 76 -10.54 17.59 -3.98
N PRO A 77 -10.79 16.35 -4.48
CA PRO A 77 -12.11 15.77 -4.36
C PRO A 77 -12.51 15.48 -2.91
N LEU A 78 -11.57 15.15 -2.03
CA LEU A 78 -11.83 14.93 -0.61
C LEU A 78 -12.27 16.22 0.09
N PHE A 79 -11.55 17.32 -0.14
CA PHE A 79 -11.88 18.63 0.40
C PHE A 79 -13.24 19.14 -0.07
N LEU A 80 -13.55 19.00 -1.37
CA LEU A 80 -14.79 19.50 -1.95
C LEU A 80 -16.01 18.63 -1.56
N SER A 81 -15.79 17.40 -1.14
CA SER A 81 -16.87 16.48 -0.74
C SER A 81 -17.24 16.57 0.75
N LEU A 82 -16.42 17.22 1.58
CA LEU A 82 -16.58 17.29 3.03
C LEU A 82 -16.67 18.74 3.49
N ASP A 83 -17.87 19.23 3.84
CA ASP A 83 -18.13 20.63 4.18
C ASP A 83 -17.38 21.13 5.43
N SER A 84 -16.99 20.25 6.34
CA SER A 84 -16.38 20.61 7.64
C SER A 84 -14.86 20.49 7.67
N VAL A 85 -14.20 20.08 6.58
CA VAL A 85 -12.79 19.75 6.55
C VAL A 85 -12.01 20.85 5.83
N ARG A 86 -10.86 21.26 6.39
CA ARG A 86 -9.98 22.23 5.73
C ARG A 86 -9.15 21.54 4.65
N PHE A 87 -8.77 22.29 3.61
CA PHE A 87 -7.91 21.74 2.55
C PHE A 87 -6.59 21.16 3.08
N GLN A 88 -6.01 21.77 4.11
CA GLN A 88 -4.78 21.28 4.75
C GLN A 88 -4.95 19.89 5.35
N ASP A 89 -6.09 19.64 6.02
CA ASP A 89 -6.39 18.34 6.65
C ASP A 89 -6.62 17.28 5.57
N SER A 90 -7.33 17.62 4.49
CA SER A 90 -7.51 16.73 3.32
C SER A 90 -6.18 16.41 2.62
N TRP A 91 -5.30 17.40 2.49
CA TRP A 91 -3.98 17.19 1.90
C TRP A 91 -3.10 16.30 2.77
N LEU A 92 -3.03 16.56 4.07
CA LEU A 92 -2.28 15.74 5.01
C LEU A 92 -2.83 14.29 5.07
N GLN A 93 -4.17 14.14 5.01
CA GLN A 93 -4.81 12.82 4.92
C GLN A 93 -4.35 12.06 3.66
N MET A 94 -4.30 12.74 2.50
CA MET A 94 -3.85 12.13 1.25
C MET A 94 -2.34 11.93 1.19
N VAL A 95 -1.53 12.78 1.85
CA VAL A 95 -0.10 12.52 2.05
C VAL A 95 0.08 11.26 2.87
N SER A 96 -0.63 11.12 4.00
CA SER A 96 -0.60 9.92 4.84
C SER A 96 -0.99 8.66 4.06
N ALA A 97 -2.02 8.74 3.23
CA ALA A 97 -2.43 7.64 2.38
C ALA A 97 -1.35 7.30 1.34
N PHE A 98 -0.89 8.27 0.57
CA PHE A 98 0.05 8.05 -0.53
C PHE A 98 1.45 7.62 -0.05
N THR A 99 1.87 8.03 1.15
CA THR A 99 3.11 7.56 1.80
C THR A 99 2.92 6.26 2.58
N THR A 100 1.72 5.68 2.55
CA THR A 100 1.36 4.46 3.30
C THR A 100 1.65 4.56 4.81
N THR A 101 1.48 5.75 5.39
CA THR A 101 1.74 6.02 6.81
C THR A 101 0.57 5.60 7.71
N GLY A 102 -0.67 5.64 7.20
CA GLY A 102 -1.86 5.20 7.93
C GLY A 102 -2.39 6.16 8.98
N PHE A 103 -1.90 7.39 9.03
CA PHE A 103 -2.38 8.38 9.97
C PHE A 103 -3.73 8.95 9.55
N ASN A 104 -4.76 8.78 10.38
CA ASN A 104 -6.12 9.26 10.15
C ASN A 104 -6.34 10.64 10.82
N LEU A 105 -6.51 11.67 10.00
CA LEU A 105 -6.94 13.01 10.41
C LEU A 105 -8.46 13.18 10.30
N ILE A 106 -9.04 12.52 9.32
CA ILE A 106 -10.46 12.59 8.98
C ILE A 106 -11.04 11.20 9.21
N ASP A 107 -11.98 11.08 10.14
CA ASP A 107 -12.66 9.80 10.36
C ASP A 107 -13.63 9.52 9.21
N LEU A 108 -13.15 8.75 8.23
CA LEU A 108 -13.95 8.30 7.08
C LEU A 108 -14.72 7.00 7.36
N ASN A 109 -14.62 6.44 8.58
CA ASN A 109 -15.30 5.20 8.96
C ASN A 109 -16.71 5.43 9.54
N THR A 110 -17.15 6.68 9.62
CA THR A 110 -18.51 6.99 10.06
C THR A 110 -19.53 6.61 9.00
N SER A 111 -20.70 6.16 9.41
CA SER A 111 -21.80 5.77 8.53
C SER A 111 -22.31 6.90 7.63
N SER A 112 -21.94 8.14 7.92
CA SER A 112 -22.26 9.32 7.13
C SER A 112 -21.27 9.60 5.99
N THR A 113 -20.11 8.91 5.98
CA THR A 113 -19.07 9.12 4.97
C THR A 113 -19.25 8.07 3.86
N GLY A 114 -19.50 8.51 2.63
CA GLY A 114 -19.78 7.63 1.50
C GLY A 114 -18.63 6.65 1.20
N SER A 115 -18.98 5.45 0.76
CA SER A 115 -18.03 4.40 0.38
C SER A 115 -17.04 4.86 -0.69
N ALA A 116 -17.42 5.82 -1.53
CA ALA A 116 -16.56 6.40 -2.55
C ALA A 116 -15.35 7.13 -1.97
N LEU A 117 -15.49 7.84 -0.83
CA LEU A 117 -14.39 8.54 -0.18
C LEU A 117 -13.42 7.56 0.49
N GLN A 118 -13.95 6.50 1.12
CA GLN A 118 -13.14 5.41 1.67
C GLN A 118 -12.35 4.70 0.56
N LEU A 119 -13.00 4.40 -0.55
CA LEU A 119 -12.35 3.80 -1.71
C LEU A 119 -11.23 4.70 -2.23
N TRP A 120 -11.49 6.00 -2.35
CA TRP A 120 -10.48 6.95 -2.83
C TRP A 120 -9.25 7.02 -1.92
N LEU A 121 -9.45 7.03 -0.61
CA LEU A 121 -8.34 7.01 0.36
C LEU A 121 -7.47 5.76 0.19
N LEU A 122 -8.11 4.58 0.10
CA LEU A 122 -7.42 3.30 -0.04
C LEU A 122 -6.81 3.10 -1.43
N MET A 123 -7.42 3.62 -2.48
CA MET A 123 -6.80 3.71 -3.81
C MET A 123 -5.54 4.59 -3.76
N GLY A 124 -5.59 5.68 -3.01
CA GLY A 124 -4.42 6.55 -2.79
C GLY A 124 -3.26 5.81 -2.14
N SER A 125 -3.53 5.05 -1.09
CA SER A 125 -2.50 4.25 -0.42
C SER A 125 -1.99 3.09 -1.29
N TRP A 126 -2.88 2.42 -2.01
CA TRP A 126 -2.52 1.34 -2.94
C TRP A 126 -1.61 1.83 -4.07
N LEU A 127 -1.94 2.99 -4.66
CA LEU A 127 -1.10 3.64 -5.68
C LEU A 127 0.23 4.12 -5.10
N GLY A 128 0.22 4.67 -3.88
CA GLY A 128 1.41 5.13 -3.19
C GLY A 128 2.39 4.00 -2.90
N GLY A 129 1.91 2.85 -2.43
CA GLY A 129 2.70 1.65 -2.21
C GLY A 129 3.33 1.12 -3.51
N LEU A 130 2.53 1.01 -4.58
CA LEU A 130 3.03 0.63 -5.90
C LEU A 130 4.07 1.61 -6.43
N PHE A 131 3.81 2.90 -6.31
CA PHE A 131 4.72 3.96 -6.73
C PHE A 131 6.05 3.90 -5.98
N PHE A 132 6.01 3.67 -4.67
CA PHE A 132 7.21 3.49 -3.84
C PHE A 132 8.07 2.34 -4.37
N TRP A 133 7.48 1.16 -4.62
CA TRP A 133 8.22 0.00 -5.11
C TRP A 133 8.85 0.24 -6.49
N ILE A 134 8.12 0.85 -7.43
CA ILE A 134 8.64 1.19 -8.76
C ILE A 134 9.84 2.13 -8.63
N CYS A 135 9.75 3.15 -7.80
CA CYS A 135 10.81 4.12 -7.62
C CYS A 135 11.99 3.55 -6.83
N ALA A 136 11.75 2.76 -5.78
CA ALA A 136 12.79 2.12 -5.01
C ALA A 136 13.66 1.21 -5.89
N ILE A 137 13.05 0.39 -6.74
CA ILE A 137 13.79 -0.51 -7.62
C ILE A 137 14.47 0.26 -8.75
N SER A 138 13.83 1.26 -9.36
CA SER A 138 14.37 1.92 -10.55
C SER A 138 15.37 3.04 -10.27
N ILE A 139 15.29 3.68 -9.09
CA ILE A 139 16.12 4.83 -8.73
C ILE A 139 17.16 4.47 -7.67
N LEU A 140 16.73 3.84 -6.56
CA LEU A 140 17.62 3.58 -5.42
C LEU A 140 18.62 2.45 -5.69
N LEU A 141 18.22 1.44 -6.43
CA LEU A 141 19.09 0.31 -6.81
C LEU A 141 20.34 0.76 -7.61
N PRO A 142 20.22 1.53 -8.70
CA PRO A 142 21.38 1.98 -9.47
C PRO A 142 22.29 2.95 -8.70
N LEU A 143 21.79 3.62 -7.65
CA LEU A 143 22.58 4.56 -6.85
C LEU A 143 23.46 3.90 -5.77
N ASN A 144 23.35 2.58 -5.56
CA ASN A 144 24.04 1.84 -4.48
C ASN A 144 23.87 2.46 -3.07
N ILE A 145 22.85 3.30 -2.88
CA ILE A 145 22.58 4.01 -1.61
C ILE A 145 22.08 3.03 -0.54
N SER A 146 21.41 1.99 -0.97
CA SER A 146 21.06 0.87 -0.09
C SER A 146 21.70 -0.39 -0.64
N ARG A 147 22.26 -1.24 0.24
CA ARG A 147 22.68 -2.62 -0.09
C ARG A 147 21.44 -3.47 -0.43
N PHE A 148 20.63 -2.99 -1.34
CA PHE A 148 19.62 -3.80 -2.00
C PHE A 148 20.35 -4.67 -3.03
N GLU A 149 21.04 -5.68 -2.57
CA GLU A 149 21.56 -6.76 -3.39
C GLU A 149 20.40 -7.62 -3.90
N ILE A 150 19.57 -7.01 -4.76
CA ILE A 150 18.70 -7.80 -5.62
C ILE A 150 19.55 -8.10 -6.85
N GLY A 151 20.15 -9.30 -6.89
CA GLY A 151 20.69 -9.88 -8.12
C GLY A 151 21.69 -9.03 -8.94
N ALA A 152 22.40 -8.07 -8.34
CA ALA A 152 23.42 -7.28 -9.03
C ALA A 152 24.68 -8.10 -9.38
N ALA A 153 24.76 -9.33 -8.93
CA ALA A 153 25.88 -10.24 -9.23
C ALA A 153 25.97 -10.63 -10.71
N ASP A 154 24.85 -10.61 -11.44
CA ASP A 154 24.81 -11.03 -12.85
C ASP A 154 24.99 -9.91 -13.88
N LEU A 155 25.13 -8.66 -13.45
CA LEU A 155 25.45 -7.55 -14.37
C LEU A 155 26.95 -7.40 -14.65
N SER A 156 27.82 -8.17 -13.96
CA SER A 156 29.29 -8.11 -14.13
C SER A 156 29.84 -9.20 -15.05
N ASP A 157 29.09 -10.25 -15.39
CA ASP A 157 29.53 -11.20 -16.39
C ASP A 157 29.27 -10.64 -17.80
N GLY A 158 30.37 -10.31 -18.46
CA GLY A 158 30.54 -9.63 -19.73
C GLY A 158 29.84 -10.19 -20.98
N THR A 159 28.62 -10.69 -20.86
CA THR A 159 27.75 -10.89 -22.00
C THR A 159 27.00 -9.60 -22.31
N SER A 160 27.52 -8.86 -23.29
CA SER A 160 26.87 -7.74 -23.94
C SER A 160 25.52 -8.19 -24.51
N VAL A 161 24.49 -8.29 -23.64
CA VAL A 161 23.11 -8.30 -24.10
C VAL A 161 22.92 -7.00 -24.85
N LYS A 162 22.76 -7.09 -26.17
CA LYS A 162 22.51 -5.98 -27.08
C LYS A 162 21.48 -5.05 -26.45
N ARG A 163 21.95 -3.92 -25.97
CA ARG A 163 21.17 -2.83 -25.40
C ARG A 163 20.49 -2.10 -26.56
N ASN A 164 19.58 -2.80 -27.25
CA ASN A 164 18.73 -2.21 -28.25
C ASN A 164 17.60 -1.50 -27.52
N GLU A 165 17.64 -0.18 -27.61
CA GLU A 165 16.73 0.86 -27.16
C GLU A 165 16.88 1.36 -25.69
N PRO A 166 16.88 2.69 -25.50
CA PRO A 166 16.88 3.31 -24.19
C PRO A 166 15.48 3.25 -23.57
N ILE A 167 15.02 2.04 -23.24
CA ILE A 167 13.76 1.89 -22.51
C ILE A 167 14.01 2.42 -21.10
N ASN A 168 13.24 3.44 -20.71
CA ASN A 168 13.33 4.03 -19.38
C ASN A 168 13.22 2.92 -18.30
N PRO A 169 14.20 2.76 -17.40
CA PRO A 169 14.22 1.69 -16.41
C PRO A 169 12.97 1.71 -15.52
N ILE A 170 12.40 2.88 -15.28
CA ILE A 170 11.14 3.07 -14.52
C ILE A 170 9.98 2.37 -15.24
N ILE A 171 9.84 2.54 -16.55
CA ILE A 171 8.73 1.95 -17.33
C ILE A 171 8.84 0.42 -17.37
N ASN A 172 10.06 -0.10 -17.51
CA ASN A 172 10.28 -1.55 -17.48
C ASN A 172 9.96 -2.14 -16.12
N CYS A 173 10.41 -1.50 -15.06
CA CYS A 173 10.10 -1.90 -13.69
C CYS A 173 8.59 -1.87 -13.44
N ALA A 174 7.91 -0.79 -13.83
CA ALA A 174 6.46 -0.66 -13.70
C ALA A 174 5.72 -1.76 -14.47
N ARG A 175 6.10 -2.04 -15.72
CA ARG A 175 5.46 -3.10 -16.54
C ARG A 175 5.58 -4.49 -15.92
N GLN A 176 6.62 -4.75 -15.13
CA GLN A 176 6.82 -6.03 -14.46
C GLN A 176 6.11 -6.10 -13.10
N LEU A 177 6.14 -5.01 -12.32
CA LEU A 177 5.57 -4.97 -10.98
C LEU A 177 4.04 -4.85 -10.96
N ILE A 178 3.47 -4.01 -11.84
CA ILE A 178 2.03 -3.75 -11.87
C ILE A 178 1.20 -5.04 -11.96
N PRO A 179 1.46 -5.98 -12.90
CA PRO A 179 0.65 -7.20 -12.99
C PRO A 179 0.77 -8.07 -11.74
N ILE A 180 1.95 -8.18 -11.14
CA ILE A 180 2.16 -8.97 -9.92
C ILE A 180 1.38 -8.34 -8.76
N TYR A 181 1.48 -7.03 -8.61
CA TYR A 181 0.80 -6.28 -7.56
C TYR A 181 -0.73 -6.41 -7.66
N ILE A 182 -1.27 -6.33 -8.88
CA ILE A 182 -2.70 -6.52 -9.15
C ILE A 182 -3.12 -7.98 -8.84
N ILE A 183 -2.36 -8.97 -9.29
CA ILE A 183 -2.69 -10.39 -9.08
C ILE A 183 -2.74 -10.70 -7.58
N ILE A 184 -1.78 -10.22 -6.80
CA ILE A 184 -1.75 -10.43 -5.35
C ILE A 184 -2.96 -9.73 -4.69
N THR A 185 -3.28 -8.50 -5.10
CA THR A 185 -4.44 -7.77 -4.57
C THR A 185 -5.75 -8.50 -4.88
N VAL A 186 -5.94 -8.96 -6.13
CA VAL A 186 -7.13 -9.71 -6.55
C VAL A 186 -7.19 -11.06 -5.83
N GLY A 187 -6.06 -11.74 -5.65
CA GLY A 187 -5.97 -12.99 -4.91
C GLY A 187 -6.45 -12.84 -3.46
N LEU A 188 -5.94 -11.81 -2.76
CA LEU A 188 -6.39 -11.52 -1.39
C LEU A 188 -7.87 -11.12 -1.35
N TRP A 189 -8.32 -10.27 -2.27
CA TRP A 189 -9.72 -9.89 -2.39
C TRP A 189 -10.66 -11.09 -2.53
N LEU A 190 -10.33 -12.03 -3.41
CA LEU A 190 -11.11 -13.25 -3.63
C LEU A 190 -11.14 -14.12 -2.38
N LEU A 191 -9.99 -14.33 -1.71
CA LEU A 191 -9.91 -15.14 -0.49
C LEU A 191 -10.73 -14.54 0.65
N LEU A 192 -10.68 -13.22 0.84
CA LEU A 192 -11.50 -12.53 1.84
C LEU A 192 -13.00 -12.61 1.52
N THR A 193 -13.37 -12.51 0.25
CA THR A 193 -14.77 -12.66 -0.19
C THR A 193 -15.26 -14.09 0.06
N LEU A 194 -14.43 -15.11 -0.22
CA LEU A 194 -14.75 -16.49 0.09
C LEU A 194 -14.85 -16.77 1.60
N ALA A 195 -14.10 -16.02 2.42
CA ALA A 195 -14.19 -16.08 3.88
C ALA A 195 -15.46 -15.41 4.45
N GLY A 196 -16.32 -14.83 3.58
CA GLY A 196 -17.61 -14.24 3.94
C GLY A 196 -17.60 -12.72 4.16
N VAL A 197 -16.49 -12.03 3.84
CA VAL A 197 -16.45 -10.56 3.86
C VAL A 197 -17.21 -10.03 2.63
N SER A 198 -18.01 -8.99 2.78
CA SER A 198 -18.70 -8.36 1.63
C SER A 198 -17.69 -7.89 0.59
N GLY A 199 -17.97 -8.11 -0.71
CA GLY A 199 -17.01 -7.91 -1.79
C GLY A 199 -16.38 -6.51 -1.83
N PHE A 200 -17.14 -5.46 -1.54
CA PHE A 200 -16.60 -4.10 -1.47
C PHE A 200 -15.64 -3.93 -0.29
N LYS A 201 -16.05 -4.35 0.92
CA LYS A 201 -15.20 -4.30 2.12
C LYS A 201 -13.93 -5.13 1.95
N ALA A 202 -14.05 -6.32 1.36
CA ALA A 202 -12.91 -7.19 1.05
C ALA A 202 -11.90 -6.50 0.11
N LEU A 203 -12.38 -5.73 -0.88
CA LEU A 203 -11.51 -4.96 -1.78
C LEU A 203 -10.75 -3.87 -1.02
N LEU A 204 -11.44 -3.12 -0.15
CA LEU A 204 -10.84 -2.08 0.67
C LEU A 204 -9.74 -2.66 1.59
N VAL A 205 -10.02 -3.78 2.25
CA VAL A 205 -9.05 -4.49 3.09
C VAL A 205 -7.87 -4.99 2.26
N ALA A 206 -8.12 -5.60 1.10
CA ALA A 206 -7.05 -6.08 0.23
C ALA A 206 -6.11 -4.96 -0.22
N MET A 207 -6.66 -3.80 -0.58
CA MET A 207 -5.85 -2.62 -0.93
C MET A 207 -5.01 -2.14 0.26
N SER A 208 -5.59 -2.06 1.46
CA SER A 208 -4.89 -1.66 2.68
C SER A 208 -3.75 -2.62 3.03
N VAL A 209 -4.01 -3.92 3.01
CA VAL A 209 -3.02 -4.97 3.35
C VAL A 209 -1.84 -4.96 2.39
N ILE A 210 -2.10 -4.95 1.08
CA ILE A 210 -1.03 -5.03 0.07
C ILE A 210 -0.19 -3.74 0.03
N SER A 211 -0.79 -2.59 0.30
CA SER A 211 -0.06 -1.33 0.42
C SER A 211 0.61 -1.13 1.78
N THR A 212 0.35 -2.01 2.76
CA THR A 212 0.81 -1.85 4.16
C THR A 212 0.47 -0.47 4.73
N SER A 213 -0.75 0.01 4.47
CA SER A 213 -1.12 1.40 4.74
C SER A 213 -1.62 1.65 6.16
N GLY A 214 -1.95 0.62 6.93
CA GLY A 214 -2.48 0.75 8.29
C GLY A 214 -3.89 1.35 8.39
N PHE A 215 -4.56 1.58 7.28
CA PHE A 215 -5.96 2.00 7.31
C PHE A 215 -6.87 0.80 7.51
N GLU A 216 -7.57 0.75 8.65
CA GLU A 216 -8.63 -0.22 8.89
C GLU A 216 -9.95 0.31 8.32
N PRO A 217 -10.40 -0.19 7.16
CA PRO A 217 -11.60 0.34 6.53
C PRO A 217 -12.88 0.04 7.30
N ILE A 218 -12.90 -1.00 8.17
CA ILE A 218 -14.13 -1.39 8.90
C ILE A 218 -13.83 -2.36 10.04
N LYS A 219 -14.55 -2.23 11.14
CA LYS A 219 -14.67 -3.29 12.15
C LYS A 219 -15.36 -4.50 11.51
N TYR A 220 -14.70 -5.65 11.53
CA TYR A 220 -15.24 -6.87 10.93
C TYR A 220 -16.47 -7.34 11.72
N GLU A 221 -17.64 -7.25 11.11
CA GLU A 221 -18.90 -7.80 11.64
C GLU A 221 -19.10 -9.29 11.29
N VAL A 222 -18.03 -10.01 10.94
CA VAL A 222 -18.12 -11.38 10.40
C VAL A 222 -17.77 -12.41 11.46
N GLY A 223 -18.54 -13.50 11.51
CA GLY A 223 -18.45 -14.53 12.55
C GLY A 223 -17.14 -15.31 12.66
N ASN A 224 -16.23 -15.27 11.68
CA ASN A 224 -14.95 -15.99 11.66
C ASN A 224 -13.75 -15.05 11.57
N LEU A 225 -13.61 -14.16 12.56
CA LEU A 225 -12.50 -13.20 12.63
C LEU A 225 -11.12 -13.89 12.50
N PHE A 226 -10.94 -15.04 13.17
CA PHE A 226 -9.70 -15.82 13.12
C PHE A 226 -9.31 -16.23 11.70
N LEU A 227 -10.26 -16.65 10.86
CA LEU A 227 -9.99 -17.06 9.48
C LEU A 227 -9.57 -15.87 8.62
N ILE A 228 -10.21 -14.70 8.81
CA ILE A 228 -9.87 -13.46 8.10
C ILE A 228 -8.46 -13.02 8.47
N GLU A 229 -8.14 -12.98 9.77
CA GLU A 229 -6.81 -12.64 10.26
C GLU A 229 -5.75 -13.61 9.76
N ALA A 230 -6.04 -14.91 9.70
CA ALA A 230 -5.12 -15.91 9.18
C ALA A 230 -4.85 -15.74 7.66
N ILE A 231 -5.87 -15.38 6.88
CA ILE A 231 -5.70 -15.05 5.46
C ILE A 231 -4.82 -13.81 5.31
N ILE A 232 -5.11 -12.74 6.05
CA ILE A 232 -4.31 -11.50 6.02
C ILE A 232 -2.87 -11.79 6.42
N PHE A 233 -2.66 -12.57 7.49
CA PHE A 233 -1.34 -12.95 7.96
C PHE A 233 -0.50 -13.68 6.91
N LEU A 234 -1.13 -14.55 6.12
CA LEU A 234 -0.45 -15.23 5.01
C LEU A 234 0.08 -14.24 3.97
N PHE A 235 -0.65 -13.16 3.73
CA PHE A 235 -0.22 -12.12 2.79
C PHE A 235 0.81 -11.14 3.37
N PHE A 236 0.99 -11.08 4.69
CA PHE A 236 2.07 -10.32 5.31
C PHE A 236 3.46 -10.82 4.89
N VAL A 237 3.59 -12.10 4.54
CA VAL A 237 4.84 -12.66 4.01
C VAL A 237 5.24 -11.96 2.70
N PHE A 238 4.27 -11.54 1.87
CA PHE A 238 4.55 -10.79 0.64
C PHE A 238 5.08 -9.37 0.93
N ALA A 239 4.65 -8.75 2.01
CA ALA A 239 5.15 -7.43 2.41
C ALA A 239 6.56 -7.51 3.01
N LEU A 240 6.90 -8.61 3.71
CA LEU A 240 8.21 -8.82 4.33
C LEU A 240 9.31 -9.26 3.35
N SER A 241 8.96 -9.96 2.28
CA SER A 241 9.95 -10.59 1.40
C SER A 241 10.16 -9.79 0.11
N LYS A 242 11.26 -9.05 0.04
CA LYS A 242 11.73 -8.36 -1.18
C LYS A 242 12.01 -9.33 -2.33
N SER A 243 12.39 -10.55 -2.02
CA SER A 243 12.74 -11.59 -3.00
C SER A 243 11.54 -12.06 -3.83
N LEU A 244 10.31 -11.89 -3.32
CA LEU A 244 9.08 -12.23 -4.06
C LEU A 244 8.82 -11.31 -5.26
N PHE A 245 9.37 -10.11 -5.26
CA PHE A 245 9.28 -9.15 -6.37
C PHE A 245 10.46 -9.26 -7.35
N SER A 246 11.47 -10.10 -7.07
CA SER A 246 12.58 -10.34 -7.99
C SER A 246 12.20 -11.36 -9.05
N ARG A 247 12.54 -11.06 -10.32
CA ARG A 247 12.15 -11.83 -11.52
C ARG A 247 12.74 -13.23 -11.60
N GLU A 248 13.68 -13.59 -10.75
CA GLU A 248 14.40 -14.86 -10.82
C GLU A 248 13.72 -15.95 -9.98
N ILE A 249 12.57 -16.43 -10.46
CA ILE A 249 11.90 -17.61 -9.90
C ILE A 249 12.88 -18.81 -9.80
N ASN A 250 13.88 -18.90 -10.68
CA ASN A 250 14.90 -19.93 -10.65
C ASN A 250 15.94 -19.78 -9.52
N GLU A 251 16.23 -18.53 -9.07
CA GLU A 251 17.07 -18.28 -7.91
C GLU A 251 16.30 -18.47 -6.59
N PHE A 252 14.98 -18.25 -6.60
CA PHE A 252 14.11 -18.50 -5.47
C PHE A 252 14.17 -19.96 -4.97
N GLN A 253 14.36 -20.90 -5.88
CA GLN A 253 14.53 -22.32 -5.55
C GLN A 253 15.89 -22.62 -4.89
N LYS A 254 16.92 -21.79 -5.09
CA LYS A 254 18.27 -21.96 -4.53
C LYS A 254 18.49 -21.29 -3.18
N ARG A 255 17.91 -20.11 -2.93
CA ARG A 255 17.97 -19.46 -1.60
C ARG A 255 16.79 -19.92 -0.77
N LYS A 256 17.03 -20.85 0.15
CA LYS A 256 16.02 -21.25 1.15
C LYS A 256 15.57 -19.96 1.88
N ILE A 257 14.26 -19.69 1.87
CA ILE A 257 13.61 -18.57 2.60
C ILE A 257 14.13 -18.48 4.06
N TYR A 258 14.45 -19.64 4.66
CA TYR A 258 15.05 -19.74 6.00
C TYR A 258 16.42 -19.10 6.17
N ASN A 259 17.15 -18.81 5.10
CA ASN A 259 18.49 -18.22 5.18
C ASN A 259 18.49 -16.71 4.98
N ASP A 260 17.33 -16.10 4.79
CA ASP A 260 17.21 -14.65 4.69
C ASP A 260 17.37 -14.03 6.10
N PRO A 261 18.41 -13.22 6.36
CA PRO A 261 18.68 -12.63 7.67
C PRO A 261 17.55 -11.67 8.09
N GLU A 262 16.84 -11.04 7.13
CA GLU A 262 15.74 -10.13 7.41
C GLU A 262 14.53 -10.89 7.97
N ILE A 263 14.17 -12.02 7.36
CA ILE A 263 13.06 -12.87 7.83
C ILE A 263 13.39 -13.46 9.20
N ARG A 264 14.64 -13.92 9.41
CA ARG A 264 15.05 -14.46 10.70
C ARG A 264 14.96 -13.42 11.81
N LEU A 265 15.41 -12.19 11.56
CA LEU A 265 15.34 -11.10 12.51
C LEU A 265 13.88 -10.71 12.79
N ALA A 266 13.04 -10.63 11.78
CA ALA A 266 11.62 -10.37 11.94
C ALA A 266 10.94 -11.41 12.81
N VAL A 267 11.19 -12.71 12.57
CA VAL A 267 10.66 -13.81 13.38
C VAL A 267 11.11 -13.70 14.84
N ILE A 268 12.39 -13.41 15.09
CA ILE A 268 12.91 -13.24 16.46
C ILE A 268 12.22 -12.07 17.16
N ILE A 269 12.05 -10.93 16.50
CA ILE A 269 11.36 -9.76 17.07
C ILE A 269 9.90 -10.11 17.39
N VAL A 270 9.17 -10.69 16.45
CA VAL A 270 7.76 -11.05 16.66
C VAL A 270 7.62 -11.99 17.83
N PHE A 271 8.41 -13.07 17.91
CA PHE A 271 8.30 -14.03 19.02
C PHE A 271 8.72 -13.42 20.36
N SER A 272 9.78 -12.60 20.41
CA SER A 272 10.22 -11.98 21.66
C SER A 272 9.20 -10.98 22.21
N VAL A 273 8.65 -10.12 21.35
CA VAL A 273 7.65 -9.13 21.76
C VAL A 273 6.35 -9.80 22.12
N THR A 274 5.88 -10.77 21.34
CA THR A 274 4.68 -11.56 21.66
C THR A 274 4.87 -12.29 23.02
N GLY A 275 6.03 -12.88 23.27
CA GLY A 275 6.34 -13.53 24.53
C GLY A 275 6.27 -12.59 25.73
N LEU A 276 6.79 -11.37 25.60
CA LEU A 276 6.71 -10.34 26.65
C LEU A 276 5.26 -9.93 26.96
N PHE A 277 4.46 -9.68 25.93
CA PHE A 277 3.05 -9.31 26.10
C PHE A 277 2.23 -10.46 26.71
N CYS A 278 2.50 -11.71 26.32
CA CYS A 278 1.87 -12.88 26.89
C CYS A 278 2.24 -13.07 28.36
N ALA A 279 3.51 -12.91 28.71
CA ALA A 279 3.95 -12.97 30.10
C ALA A 279 3.25 -11.92 30.95
N ASN A 280 3.13 -10.70 30.45
CA ASN A 280 2.40 -9.62 31.15
C ASN A 280 0.88 -9.95 31.29
N SER A 281 0.25 -10.50 30.26
CA SER A 281 -1.16 -10.90 30.30
C SER A 281 -1.41 -12.00 31.29
N ILE A 282 -0.56 -13.04 31.35
CA ILE A 282 -0.64 -14.12 32.29
C ILE A 282 -0.42 -13.62 33.75
N PHE A 283 0.58 -12.75 33.94
CA PHE A 283 0.86 -12.16 35.26
C PHE A 283 -0.32 -11.35 35.80
N LYS A 284 -0.97 -10.57 34.90
CA LYS A 284 -2.18 -9.82 35.24
C LYS A 284 -3.35 -10.74 35.63
N SER A 285 -3.57 -11.82 34.86
CA SER A 285 -4.63 -12.80 35.16
C SER A 285 -4.41 -13.52 36.52
N ILE A 286 -3.15 -13.78 36.88
CA ILE A 286 -2.79 -14.38 38.20
C ILE A 286 -3.08 -13.38 39.33
N LEU A 287 -2.75 -12.10 39.17
CA LEU A 287 -3.02 -11.05 40.13
C LEU A 287 -4.52 -10.84 40.37
N GLU A 288 -5.33 -10.95 39.32
CA GLU A 288 -6.79 -10.75 39.38
C GLU A 288 -7.55 -12.03 39.83
N ASN A 289 -6.86 -13.14 40.15
CA ASN A 289 -7.45 -14.45 40.43
C ASN A 289 -8.48 -14.92 39.40
N ALA A 290 -8.31 -14.52 38.14
CA ALA A 290 -9.22 -14.88 37.07
C ALA A 290 -9.00 -16.34 36.63
N PRO A 291 -10.07 -17.12 36.35
CA PRO A 291 -9.91 -18.49 35.86
C PRO A 291 -9.15 -18.49 34.54
N LEU A 292 -8.08 -19.29 34.48
CA LEU A 292 -7.27 -19.48 33.27
C LEU A 292 -8.01 -20.37 32.28
N ASP A 293 -8.83 -19.76 31.43
CA ASP A 293 -9.51 -20.45 30.33
C ASP A 293 -8.57 -20.57 29.14
N PHE A 294 -8.20 -21.80 28.77
CA PHE A 294 -7.27 -22.07 27.67
C PHE A 294 -7.73 -21.47 26.34
N VAL A 295 -9.05 -21.42 26.08
CA VAL A 295 -9.62 -20.85 24.86
C VAL A 295 -9.42 -19.34 24.81
N ILE A 296 -9.60 -18.66 25.94
CA ILE A 296 -9.40 -17.20 26.07
C ILE A 296 -7.92 -16.89 25.95
N LEU A 297 -7.04 -17.68 26.57
CA LEU A 297 -5.59 -17.54 26.44
C LEU A 297 -5.13 -17.69 24.98
N PHE A 298 -5.63 -18.69 24.27
CA PHE A 298 -5.26 -18.91 22.86
C PHE A 298 -5.73 -17.76 21.97
N LYS A 299 -6.95 -17.26 22.16
CA LYS A 299 -7.45 -16.07 21.42
C LYS A 299 -6.61 -14.83 21.69
N ASN A 300 -6.25 -14.60 22.95
CA ASN A 300 -5.40 -13.47 23.33
C ASN A 300 -3.99 -13.61 22.75
N LEU A 301 -3.40 -14.81 22.78
CA LEU A 301 -2.12 -15.12 22.17
C LEU A 301 -2.11 -14.83 20.68
N TRP A 302 -3.13 -15.33 19.97
CA TRP A 302 -3.29 -15.09 18.55
C TRP A 302 -3.44 -13.60 18.23
N GLY A 303 -4.32 -12.90 18.95
CA GLY A 303 -4.54 -11.47 18.77
C GLY A 303 -3.26 -10.66 19.00
N ILE A 304 -2.48 -10.95 20.06
CA ILE A 304 -1.20 -10.31 20.33
C ILE A 304 -0.21 -10.60 19.19
N PHE A 305 -0.11 -11.86 18.78
CA PHE A 305 0.80 -12.29 17.72
C PHE A 305 0.48 -11.59 16.38
N PHE A 306 -0.80 -11.54 16.01
CA PHE A 306 -1.28 -10.85 14.81
C PHE A 306 -0.99 -9.35 14.88
N THR A 307 -1.31 -8.71 16.02
CA THR A 307 -1.08 -7.28 16.22
C THR A 307 0.40 -6.92 16.15
N VAL A 308 1.27 -7.68 16.83
CA VAL A 308 2.73 -7.44 16.78
C VAL A 308 3.27 -7.58 15.36
N THR A 309 2.79 -8.59 14.63
CA THR A 309 3.22 -8.79 13.23
C THR A 309 2.71 -7.66 12.33
N SER A 310 1.47 -7.23 12.52
CA SER A 310 0.86 -6.10 11.81
C SER A 310 1.68 -4.82 12.01
N TYR A 311 2.03 -4.47 13.25
CA TYR A 311 2.89 -3.31 13.54
C TYR A 311 4.29 -3.43 12.94
N LEU A 312 4.89 -4.62 12.91
CA LEU A 312 6.20 -4.82 12.29
C LEU A 312 6.16 -4.53 10.78
N ILE A 313 5.03 -4.81 10.15
CA ILE A 313 4.80 -4.60 8.71
C ILE A 313 4.28 -3.19 8.42
N THR A 314 4.13 -2.35 9.45
CA THR A 314 3.57 -0.99 9.35
C THR A 314 2.08 -0.95 8.97
N MET A 315 1.30 -1.93 9.47
CA MET A 315 -0.12 -2.06 9.19
C MET A 315 -0.97 -1.89 10.44
#